data_11abc73450c1ecec10a7809db4554103
#
_entry.id   11abc73450c1ecec10a7809db4554103
#
_cell.length_a   1.000
_cell.length_b   1.000
_cell.length_c   1.000
_cell.angle_alpha   90.00
_cell.angle_beta   90.00
_cell.angle_gamma   90.00
#
_symmetry.space_group_name_H-M   'P 1'
#
loop_
_entity.id
_entity.type
_entity.pdbx_description
1 polymer ?
#
loop_
_entity_poly.entity_id
_entity_poly.type
_entity_poly.pdbx_seq_one_letter_code
_entity_poly.pdbx_strand_id
1 'polypeptide(L)'
;MDQLLGPIKKEIDLFERRLDEMLQSDVEMVHQVARYMATLKGKRLRPALVVLSAKATGLWNGGIIDAGVGVEMIHAATMVHDDVVDGASTRRGKASVNAKWDDHIAVLIGDFLLARALSILVGLGNQRALAVVSHATERLSQGEIYEFQIGLQGDTREESYFRMAGDKTASLISASCKIGPLLVGAPDP
;
A
#
# COMPACT_ATOMS: atom_id res chain seq x y z
N MET A 1 -18.70 -1.72 -2.19
CA MET A 1 -17.59 -0.77 -2.44
C MET A 1 -18.12 0.55 -3.00
N ASP A 2 -19.05 0.54 -3.95
CA ASP A 2 -19.60 1.77 -4.57
C ASP A 2 -20.23 2.73 -3.56
N GLN A 3 -20.90 2.23 -2.52
CA GLN A 3 -21.42 3.06 -1.44
C GLN A 3 -20.33 3.76 -0.62
N LEU A 4 -19.17 3.12 -0.43
CA LEU A 4 -18.02 3.70 0.28
C LEU A 4 -17.29 4.73 -0.60
N LEU A 5 -17.11 4.43 -1.87
CA LEU A 5 -16.35 5.27 -2.80
C LEU A 5 -17.20 6.40 -3.42
N GLY A 6 -18.53 6.26 -3.44
CA GLY A 6 -19.43 7.28 -4.01
C GLY A 6 -19.16 8.70 -3.51
N PRO A 7 -19.09 8.93 -2.18
CA PRO A 7 -18.83 10.27 -1.61
C PRO A 7 -17.46 10.85 -1.93
N ILE A 8 -16.50 10.02 -2.35
CA ILE A 8 -15.09 10.40 -2.62
C ILE A 8 -14.66 10.06 -4.06
N LYS A 9 -15.61 9.87 -4.96
CA LYS A 9 -15.31 9.44 -6.34
C LYS A 9 -14.32 10.38 -7.03
N LYS A 10 -14.49 11.69 -6.88
CA LYS A 10 -13.58 12.69 -7.48
C LYS A 10 -12.14 12.54 -6.98
N GLU A 11 -11.98 12.29 -5.70
CA GLU A 11 -10.68 12.08 -5.07
C GLU A 11 -10.04 10.76 -5.50
N ILE A 12 -10.83 9.71 -5.67
CA ILE A 12 -10.34 8.43 -6.21
C ILE A 12 -9.93 8.59 -7.68
N ASP A 13 -10.67 9.35 -8.49
CA ASP A 13 -10.28 9.64 -9.87
C ASP A 13 -8.97 10.46 -9.93
N LEU A 14 -8.75 11.39 -8.99
CA LEU A 14 -7.49 12.13 -8.83
C LEU A 14 -6.35 11.19 -8.41
N PHE A 15 -6.61 10.31 -7.45
CA PHE A 15 -5.67 9.31 -6.99
C PHE A 15 -5.22 8.37 -8.13
N GLU A 16 -6.14 7.84 -8.96
CA GLU A 16 -5.78 6.96 -10.07
C GLU A 16 -4.86 7.67 -11.07
N ARG A 17 -5.17 8.91 -11.45
CA ARG A 17 -4.30 9.70 -12.32
C ARG A 17 -2.91 9.92 -11.70
N ARG A 18 -2.88 10.29 -10.42
CA ARG A 18 -1.62 10.54 -9.72
C ARG A 18 -0.78 9.26 -9.57
N LEU A 19 -1.43 8.13 -9.31
CA LEU A 19 -0.77 6.83 -9.28
C LEU A 19 -0.14 6.49 -10.65
N ASP A 20 -0.89 6.68 -11.74
CA ASP A 20 -0.39 6.45 -13.10
C ASP A 20 0.83 7.35 -13.41
N GLU A 21 0.81 8.64 -12.99
CA GLU A 21 1.96 9.55 -13.13
C GLU A 21 3.18 9.04 -12.36
N MET A 22 2.98 8.61 -11.11
CA MET A 22 4.07 8.14 -10.25
C MET A 22 4.65 6.79 -10.70
N LEU A 23 3.95 6.05 -11.51
CA LEU A 23 4.42 4.78 -12.10
C LEU A 23 5.19 4.98 -13.42
N GLN A 24 5.28 6.21 -13.94
CA GLN A 24 6.07 6.48 -15.15
C GLN A 24 7.57 6.30 -14.88
N SER A 25 8.26 5.74 -15.85
CA SER A 25 9.71 5.55 -15.85
C SER A 25 10.25 5.56 -17.28
N ASP A 26 11.48 5.99 -17.46
CA ASP A 26 12.26 5.88 -18.71
C ASP A 26 12.82 4.47 -18.91
N VAL A 27 12.76 3.62 -17.88
CA VAL A 27 13.13 2.21 -17.96
C VAL A 27 11.96 1.39 -18.50
N GLU A 28 12.08 0.91 -19.74
CA GLU A 28 11.01 0.19 -20.46
C GLU A 28 10.39 -0.96 -19.65
N MET A 29 11.22 -1.75 -18.96
CA MET A 29 10.74 -2.86 -18.13
C MET A 29 9.83 -2.38 -16.99
N VAL A 30 10.20 -1.29 -16.32
CA VAL A 30 9.36 -0.70 -15.25
C VAL A 30 8.03 -0.27 -15.83
N HIS A 31 8.05 0.41 -17.00
CA HIS A 31 6.83 0.87 -17.67
C HIS A 31 5.90 -0.30 -18.03
N GLN A 32 6.44 -1.39 -18.60
CA GLN A 32 5.66 -2.57 -18.98
C GLN A 32 5.02 -3.26 -17.77
N VAL A 33 5.79 -3.44 -16.69
CA VAL A 33 5.27 -4.09 -15.48
C VAL A 33 4.24 -3.20 -14.78
N ALA A 34 4.49 -1.89 -14.66
CA ALA A 34 3.54 -0.95 -14.07
C ALA A 34 2.19 -0.93 -14.83
N ARG A 35 2.23 -0.90 -16.16
CA ARG A 35 1.01 -1.01 -16.99
C ARG A 35 0.25 -2.31 -16.74
N TYR A 36 0.98 -3.41 -16.60
CA TYR A 36 0.37 -4.70 -16.28
C TYR A 36 -0.28 -4.67 -14.89
N MET A 37 0.43 -4.19 -13.86
CA MET A 37 -0.09 -4.06 -12.50
C MET A 37 -1.34 -3.19 -12.45
N ALA A 38 -1.42 -2.14 -13.26
CA ALA A 38 -2.64 -1.33 -13.40
C ALA A 38 -3.86 -2.14 -13.87
N THR A 39 -3.65 -3.28 -14.57
CA THR A 39 -4.74 -4.19 -14.91
C THR A 39 -5.19 -5.09 -13.76
N LEU A 40 -4.39 -5.20 -12.68
CA LEU A 40 -4.68 -5.98 -11.48
C LEU A 40 -5.42 -5.14 -10.42
N LYS A 41 -6.26 -4.20 -10.84
CA LYS A 41 -6.93 -3.21 -9.97
C LYS A 41 -7.54 -3.83 -8.72
N GLY A 42 -7.22 -3.21 -7.57
CA GLY A 42 -7.80 -3.51 -6.27
C GLY A 42 -9.04 -2.68 -5.97
N LYS A 43 -9.55 -2.86 -4.75
CA LYS A 43 -10.72 -2.13 -4.24
C LYS A 43 -10.38 -0.72 -3.77
N ARG A 44 -9.13 -0.30 -3.81
CA ARG A 44 -8.64 1.02 -3.37
C ARG A 44 -9.05 1.40 -1.94
N LEU A 45 -9.12 0.41 -1.06
CA LEU A 45 -9.57 0.63 0.32
C LEU A 45 -8.63 1.57 1.08
N ARG A 46 -7.31 1.36 0.98
CA ARG A 46 -6.31 2.16 1.71
C ARG A 46 -6.32 3.63 1.31
N PRO A 47 -6.21 4.00 0.02
CA PRO A 47 -6.34 5.40 -0.38
C PRO A 47 -7.70 5.99 -0.04
N ALA A 48 -8.80 5.20 -0.10
CA ALA A 48 -10.10 5.67 0.33
C ALA A 48 -10.13 6.03 1.82
N LEU A 49 -9.48 5.23 2.68
CA LEU A 49 -9.38 5.52 4.12
C LEU A 49 -8.55 6.77 4.39
N VAL A 50 -7.47 7.03 3.65
CA VAL A 50 -6.69 8.27 3.75
C VAL A 50 -7.58 9.48 3.44
N VAL A 51 -8.33 9.42 2.33
CA VAL A 51 -9.23 10.50 1.89
C VAL A 51 -10.37 10.71 2.88
N LEU A 52 -11.05 9.62 3.28
CA LEU A 52 -12.21 9.71 4.18
C LEU A 52 -11.83 10.23 5.55
N SER A 53 -10.70 9.77 6.12
CA SER A 53 -10.23 10.24 7.43
C SER A 53 -9.84 11.72 7.41
N ALA A 54 -9.22 12.21 6.34
CA ALA A 54 -8.98 13.64 6.17
C ALA A 54 -10.30 14.43 6.06
N LYS A 55 -11.22 13.99 5.21
CA LYS A 55 -12.52 14.64 5.04
C LYS A 55 -13.35 14.68 6.34
N ALA A 56 -13.23 13.66 7.19
CA ALA A 56 -13.92 13.62 8.48
C ALA A 56 -13.50 14.77 9.43
N THR A 57 -12.33 15.36 9.22
CA THR A 57 -11.88 16.55 9.99
C THR A 57 -12.48 17.87 9.48
N GLY A 58 -13.12 17.87 8.32
CA GLY A 58 -13.58 19.07 7.62
C GLY A 58 -12.46 19.85 6.92
N LEU A 59 -11.21 19.38 6.96
CA LEU A 59 -10.05 20.02 6.38
C LEU A 59 -9.56 19.25 5.16
N TRP A 60 -8.85 19.96 4.25
CA TRP A 60 -8.32 19.36 3.02
C TRP A 60 -7.03 20.04 2.56
N ASN A 61 -6.08 19.27 2.03
CA ASN A 61 -4.95 19.78 1.26
C ASN A 61 -4.55 18.79 0.14
N GLY A 62 -3.72 19.24 -0.81
CA GLY A 62 -3.30 18.43 -1.98
C GLY A 62 -2.45 17.20 -1.62
N GLY A 63 -1.74 17.22 -0.49
CA GLY A 63 -0.87 16.12 -0.05
C GLY A 63 -1.63 14.84 0.31
N ILE A 64 -2.94 14.92 0.52
CA ILE A 64 -3.78 13.75 0.85
C ILE A 64 -3.79 12.73 -0.29
N ILE A 65 -3.86 13.19 -1.54
CA ILE A 65 -3.81 12.31 -2.71
C ILE A 65 -2.45 11.63 -2.81
N ASP A 66 -1.36 12.39 -2.66
CA ASP A 66 0.00 11.84 -2.68
C ASP A 66 0.23 10.85 -1.54
N ALA A 67 -0.30 11.10 -0.35
CA ALA A 67 -0.26 10.15 0.76
C ALA A 67 -1.00 8.84 0.43
N GLY A 68 -2.19 8.94 -0.19
CA GLY A 68 -2.93 7.78 -0.66
C GLY A 68 -2.14 6.96 -1.69
N VAL A 69 -1.45 7.64 -2.62
CA VAL A 69 -0.56 7.01 -3.61
C VAL A 69 0.61 6.30 -2.92
N GLY A 70 1.29 6.98 -1.99
CA GLY A 70 2.41 6.39 -1.25
C GLY A 70 2.01 5.12 -0.50
N VAL A 71 0.89 5.14 0.22
CA VAL A 71 0.36 3.96 0.94
C VAL A 71 -0.01 2.82 -0.01
N GLU A 72 -0.67 3.11 -1.12
CA GLU A 72 -1.06 2.08 -2.09
C GLU A 72 0.17 1.48 -2.79
N MET A 73 1.23 2.28 -3.04
CA MET A 73 2.48 1.77 -3.60
C MET A 73 3.22 0.87 -2.61
N ILE A 74 3.25 1.18 -1.31
CA ILE A 74 3.77 0.27 -0.28
C ILE A 74 3.00 -1.04 -0.32
N HIS A 75 1.66 -0.96 -0.31
CA HIS A 75 0.83 -2.17 -0.40
C HIS A 75 1.10 -2.97 -1.68
N ALA A 76 1.25 -2.31 -2.82
CA ALA A 76 1.55 -2.99 -4.09
C ALA A 76 2.94 -3.65 -4.07
N ALA A 77 3.94 -3.00 -3.46
CA ALA A 77 5.28 -3.55 -3.27
C ALA A 77 5.25 -4.83 -2.44
N THR A 78 4.57 -4.80 -1.28
CA THR A 78 4.46 -5.98 -0.42
C THR A 78 3.73 -7.12 -1.11
N MET A 79 2.65 -6.83 -1.85
CA MET A 79 1.92 -7.85 -2.61
C MET A 79 2.77 -8.53 -3.69
N VAL A 80 3.67 -7.77 -4.34
CA VAL A 80 4.57 -8.34 -5.37
C VAL A 80 5.66 -9.20 -4.72
N HIS A 81 6.20 -8.77 -3.58
CA HIS A 81 7.18 -9.56 -2.81
C HIS A 81 6.55 -10.83 -2.24
N ASP A 82 5.33 -10.75 -1.69
CA ASP A 82 4.59 -11.91 -1.18
C ASP A 82 4.34 -12.94 -2.28
N ASP A 83 3.98 -12.51 -3.50
CA ASP A 83 3.77 -13.43 -4.62
C ASP A 83 5.04 -14.25 -4.94
N VAL A 84 6.24 -13.68 -4.73
CA VAL A 84 7.51 -14.39 -4.86
C VAL A 84 7.73 -15.36 -3.69
N VAL A 85 7.56 -14.88 -2.46
CA VAL A 85 7.75 -15.68 -1.24
C VAL A 85 6.81 -16.89 -1.22
N ASP A 86 5.55 -16.68 -1.60
CA ASP A 86 4.51 -17.70 -1.62
C ASP A 86 4.58 -18.61 -2.87
N GLY A 87 5.43 -18.29 -3.86
CA GLY A 87 5.46 -18.97 -5.15
C GLY A 87 4.14 -18.86 -5.91
N ALA A 88 3.39 -17.78 -5.70
CA ALA A 88 2.07 -17.59 -6.26
C ALA A 88 2.13 -17.40 -7.77
N SER A 89 1.41 -18.22 -8.53
CA SER A 89 1.34 -18.11 -9.99
C SER A 89 0.23 -17.18 -10.48
N THR A 90 -0.73 -16.85 -9.62
CA THR A 90 -1.90 -16.04 -10.01
C THR A 90 -2.24 -14.99 -8.94
N ARG A 91 -2.66 -13.82 -9.40
CA ARG A 91 -3.17 -12.71 -8.59
C ARG A 91 -4.42 -12.12 -9.23
N ARG A 92 -5.54 -12.15 -8.49
CA ARG A 92 -6.85 -11.63 -8.97
C ARG A 92 -7.29 -12.21 -10.31
N GLY A 93 -7.07 -13.52 -10.50
CA GLY A 93 -7.46 -14.26 -11.72
C GLY A 93 -6.56 -14.02 -12.93
N LYS A 94 -5.42 -13.34 -12.77
CA LYS A 94 -4.38 -13.15 -13.79
C LYS A 94 -3.05 -13.68 -13.27
N ALA A 95 -2.06 -13.84 -14.15
CA ALA A 95 -0.71 -14.20 -13.74
C ALA A 95 -0.16 -13.17 -12.74
N SER A 96 0.57 -13.62 -11.71
CA SER A 96 1.35 -12.72 -10.84
C SER A 96 2.54 -12.12 -11.62
N VAL A 97 3.21 -11.12 -11.05
CA VAL A 97 4.37 -10.49 -11.72
C VAL A 97 5.50 -11.50 -11.90
N ASN A 98 5.83 -12.27 -10.86
CA ASN A 98 6.83 -13.34 -10.92
C ASN A 98 6.51 -14.43 -11.93
N ALA A 99 5.24 -14.85 -12.03
CA ALA A 99 4.83 -15.85 -13.01
C ALA A 99 4.85 -15.33 -14.45
N LYS A 100 4.68 -14.03 -14.67
CA LYS A 100 4.66 -13.44 -16.02
C LYS A 100 6.05 -13.05 -16.52
N TRP A 101 6.93 -12.62 -15.64
CA TRP A 101 8.33 -12.23 -15.96
C TRP A 101 9.30 -13.22 -15.32
N ASP A 102 9.66 -13.01 -14.07
CA ASP A 102 10.40 -13.92 -13.18
C ASP A 102 10.46 -13.33 -11.76
N ASP A 103 11.02 -14.09 -10.81
CA ASP A 103 11.17 -13.66 -9.41
C ASP A 103 12.10 -12.44 -9.27
N HIS A 104 13.17 -12.35 -10.08
CA HIS A 104 14.12 -11.22 -9.99
C HIS A 104 13.44 -9.91 -10.39
N ILE A 105 12.68 -9.91 -11.49
CA ILE A 105 11.92 -8.73 -11.93
C ILE A 105 10.87 -8.37 -10.88
N ALA A 106 10.17 -9.34 -10.29
CA ALA A 106 9.18 -9.07 -9.25
C ALA A 106 9.83 -8.39 -8.03
N VAL A 107 10.95 -8.90 -7.53
CA VAL A 107 11.67 -8.28 -6.40
C VAL A 107 12.10 -6.85 -6.74
N LEU A 108 12.75 -6.63 -7.90
CA LEU A 108 13.20 -5.31 -8.32
C LEU A 108 12.05 -4.30 -8.51
N ILE A 109 10.90 -4.74 -9.00
CA ILE A 109 9.71 -3.90 -9.13
C ILE A 109 9.14 -3.57 -7.75
N GLY A 110 9.10 -4.51 -6.82
CA GLY A 110 8.69 -4.24 -5.44
C GLY A 110 9.59 -3.20 -4.78
N ASP A 111 10.91 -3.30 -4.94
CA ASP A 111 11.88 -2.32 -4.44
C ASP A 111 11.69 -0.94 -5.09
N PHE A 112 11.45 -0.89 -6.41
CA PHE A 112 11.13 0.36 -7.11
C PHE A 112 9.87 1.03 -6.55
N LEU A 113 8.80 0.26 -6.35
CA LEU A 113 7.55 0.78 -5.80
C LEU A 113 7.74 1.32 -4.37
N LEU A 114 8.48 0.59 -3.54
CA LEU A 114 8.78 1.01 -2.17
C LEU A 114 9.62 2.29 -2.15
N ALA A 115 10.69 2.37 -2.96
CA ALA A 115 11.52 3.55 -3.06
C ALA A 115 10.73 4.78 -3.55
N ARG A 116 9.85 4.59 -4.54
CA ARG A 116 8.99 5.64 -5.06
C ARG A 116 7.98 6.11 -4.00
N ALA A 117 7.38 5.18 -3.26
CA ALA A 117 6.48 5.51 -2.15
C ALA A 117 7.19 6.35 -1.07
N LEU A 118 8.40 5.97 -0.68
CA LEU A 118 9.22 6.74 0.27
C LEU A 118 9.50 8.15 -0.24
N SER A 119 9.85 8.31 -1.53
CA SER A 119 10.11 9.62 -2.13
C SER A 119 8.86 10.52 -2.07
N ILE A 120 7.67 9.96 -2.36
CA ILE A 120 6.40 10.69 -2.27
C ILE A 120 6.13 11.12 -0.82
N LEU A 121 6.23 10.19 0.14
CA LEU A 121 5.93 10.44 1.55
C LEU A 121 6.90 11.47 2.19
N VAL A 122 8.18 11.40 1.84
CA VAL A 122 9.18 12.41 2.25
C VAL A 122 8.82 13.77 1.66
N GLY A 123 8.41 13.82 0.39
CA GLY A 123 8.00 15.05 -0.30
C GLY A 123 6.79 15.77 0.33
N LEU A 124 5.97 15.07 1.13
CA LEU A 124 4.88 15.68 1.90
C LEU A 124 5.36 16.63 3.02
N GLY A 125 6.63 16.54 3.43
CA GLY A 125 7.21 17.38 4.47
C GLY A 125 6.60 17.21 5.88
N ASN A 126 5.83 16.14 6.12
CA ASN A 126 5.18 15.87 7.40
C ASN A 126 5.84 14.69 8.10
N GLN A 127 6.72 14.98 9.05
CA GLN A 127 7.48 13.96 9.79
C GLN A 127 6.59 12.99 10.58
N ARG A 128 5.45 13.47 11.12
CA ARG A 128 4.53 12.62 11.89
C ARG A 128 3.84 11.61 10.97
N ALA A 129 3.38 12.05 9.79
CA ALA A 129 2.80 11.17 8.79
C ALA A 129 3.83 10.13 8.29
N LEU A 130 5.07 10.57 8.03
CA LEU A 130 6.16 9.68 7.63
C LEU A 130 6.46 8.64 8.72
N ALA A 131 6.55 9.04 9.99
CA ALA A 131 6.79 8.12 11.10
C ALA A 131 5.68 7.07 11.23
N VAL A 132 4.41 7.45 11.08
CA VAL A 132 3.26 6.53 11.14
C VAL A 132 3.35 5.49 10.03
N VAL A 133 3.66 5.90 8.80
CA VAL A 133 3.74 4.97 7.66
C VAL A 133 4.97 4.08 7.77
N SER A 134 6.14 4.64 8.16
CA SER A 134 7.37 3.86 8.35
C SER A 134 7.18 2.76 9.40
N HIS A 135 6.57 3.08 10.55
CA HIS A 135 6.30 2.10 11.59
C HIS A 135 5.28 1.04 11.12
N ALA A 136 4.26 1.43 10.36
CA ALA A 136 3.30 0.47 9.79
C ALA A 136 3.96 -0.47 8.78
N THR A 137 4.91 0.04 7.97
CA THR A 137 5.67 -0.77 7.00
C THR A 137 6.60 -1.75 7.71
N GLU A 138 7.28 -1.32 8.78
CA GLU A 138 8.10 -2.19 9.63
C GLU A 138 7.25 -3.32 10.23
N ARG A 139 6.11 -2.99 10.83
CA ARG A 139 5.18 -4.00 11.38
C ARG A 139 4.68 -4.97 10.33
N LEU A 140 4.34 -4.47 9.14
CA LEU A 140 3.90 -5.30 8.03
C LEU A 140 4.98 -6.34 7.68
N SER A 141 6.24 -5.92 7.52
CA SER A 141 7.35 -6.83 7.23
C SER A 141 7.59 -7.84 8.36
N GLN A 142 7.46 -7.41 9.63
CA GLN A 142 7.52 -8.32 10.78
C GLN A 142 6.37 -9.33 10.77
N GLY A 143 5.17 -8.89 10.36
CA GLY A 143 3.99 -9.76 10.24
C GLY A 143 4.15 -10.86 9.22
N GLU A 144 4.76 -10.55 8.05
CA GLU A 144 5.10 -11.52 7.01
C GLU A 144 6.09 -12.58 7.53
N ILE A 145 7.19 -12.12 8.16
CA ILE A 145 8.20 -13.02 8.75
C ILE A 145 7.57 -13.88 9.85
N TYR A 146 6.69 -13.30 10.66
CA TYR A 146 6.01 -14.01 11.73
C TYR A 146 5.04 -15.06 11.20
N GLU A 147 4.30 -14.77 10.13
CA GLU A 147 3.43 -15.75 9.46
C GLU A 147 4.22 -16.96 8.99
N PHE A 148 5.37 -16.75 8.34
CA PHE A 148 6.25 -17.82 7.93
C PHE A 148 6.77 -18.63 9.13
N GLN A 149 7.17 -17.96 10.22
CA GLN A 149 7.66 -18.60 11.44
C GLN A 149 6.60 -19.49 12.09
N ILE A 150 5.36 -18.99 12.29
CA ILE A 150 4.29 -19.77 12.90
C ILE A 150 3.86 -20.95 12.01
N GLY A 151 3.92 -20.77 10.68
CA GLY A 151 3.69 -21.86 9.72
C GLY A 151 4.69 -23.00 9.88
N LEU A 152 5.99 -22.68 9.96
CA LEU A 152 7.04 -23.67 10.20
C LEU A 152 6.89 -24.40 11.55
N GLN A 153 6.38 -23.72 12.58
CA GLN A 153 6.16 -24.26 13.92
C GLN A 153 4.86 -25.05 14.06
N GLY A 154 3.95 -24.97 13.05
CA GLY A 154 2.61 -25.53 13.16
C GLY A 154 1.77 -24.84 14.25
N ASP A 155 2.04 -23.58 14.55
CA ASP A 155 1.34 -22.82 15.59
C ASP A 155 -0.04 -22.38 15.10
N THR A 156 -1.09 -22.95 15.67
CA THR A 156 -2.50 -22.67 15.34
C THR A 156 -3.24 -21.88 16.42
N ARG A 157 -2.51 -21.27 17.35
CA ARG A 157 -3.13 -20.48 18.45
C ARG A 157 -3.77 -19.21 17.90
N GLU A 158 -4.93 -18.88 18.46
CA GLU A 158 -5.68 -17.67 18.11
C GLU A 158 -4.86 -16.39 18.34
N GLU A 159 -4.11 -16.33 19.45
CA GLU A 159 -3.24 -15.18 19.77
C GLU A 159 -2.18 -14.93 18.68
N SER A 160 -1.55 -16.01 18.18
CA SER A 160 -0.57 -15.95 17.09
C SER A 160 -1.20 -15.44 15.80
N TYR A 161 -2.40 -15.90 15.48
CA TYR A 161 -3.17 -15.43 14.33
C TYR A 161 -3.51 -13.94 14.45
N PHE A 162 -4.05 -13.47 15.59
CA PHE A 162 -4.39 -12.06 15.74
C PHE A 162 -3.17 -11.15 15.73
N ARG A 163 -2.05 -11.59 16.30
CA ARG A 163 -0.79 -10.85 16.20
C ARG A 163 -0.35 -10.72 14.74
N MET A 164 -0.30 -11.82 14.01
CA MET A 164 0.06 -11.84 12.59
C MET A 164 -0.87 -10.94 11.76
N ALA A 165 -2.19 -11.09 11.88
CA ALA A 165 -3.17 -10.28 11.16
C ALA A 165 -3.10 -8.79 11.54
N GLY A 166 -2.78 -8.48 12.81
CA GLY A 166 -2.54 -7.14 13.31
C GLY A 166 -1.33 -6.48 12.64
N ASP A 167 -0.24 -7.21 12.53
CA ASP A 167 1.01 -6.70 11.95
C ASP A 167 0.96 -6.70 10.42
N LYS A 168 0.65 -7.83 9.79
CA LYS A 168 0.62 -7.99 8.33
C LYS A 168 -0.45 -7.13 7.63
N THR A 169 -1.63 -7.00 8.24
CA THR A 169 -2.78 -6.40 7.55
C THR A 169 -3.28 -5.11 8.21
N ALA A 170 -3.55 -5.14 9.53
CA ALA A 170 -4.21 -4.01 10.18
C ALA A 170 -3.29 -2.81 10.38
N SER A 171 -1.97 -2.99 10.46
CA SER A 171 -0.98 -1.92 10.63
C SER A 171 -1.10 -0.83 9.56
N LEU A 172 -1.07 -1.23 8.29
CA LEU A 172 -1.14 -0.29 7.16
C LEU A 172 -2.56 0.30 6.98
N ILE A 173 -3.62 -0.44 7.32
CA ILE A 173 -4.99 0.08 7.36
C ILE A 173 -5.11 1.18 8.42
N SER A 174 -4.60 0.93 9.64
CA SER A 174 -4.56 1.93 10.71
C SER A 174 -3.77 3.17 10.33
N ALA A 175 -2.58 2.98 9.72
CA ALA A 175 -1.78 4.09 9.20
C ALA A 175 -2.55 4.91 8.17
N SER A 176 -3.27 4.26 7.24
CA SER A 176 -4.10 4.95 6.24
C SER A 176 -5.15 5.87 6.87
N CYS A 177 -5.76 5.45 7.99
CA CYS A 177 -6.71 6.30 8.72
C CYS A 177 -6.04 7.44 9.48
N LYS A 178 -4.79 7.27 9.93
CA LYS A 178 -4.08 8.27 10.73
C LYS A 178 -3.45 9.38 9.90
N ILE A 179 -2.90 9.06 8.73
CA ILE A 179 -2.12 10.03 7.96
C ILE A 179 -2.98 11.14 7.36
N GLY A 180 -4.24 10.87 6.99
CA GLY A 180 -5.14 11.90 6.47
C GLY A 180 -5.30 13.08 7.43
N PRO A 181 -5.78 12.87 8.67
CA PRO A 181 -5.86 13.91 9.70
C PRO A 181 -4.52 14.60 10.01
N LEU A 182 -3.42 13.85 10.08
CA LEU A 182 -2.10 14.42 10.35
C LEU A 182 -1.65 15.41 9.28
N LEU A 183 -1.94 15.13 8.00
CA LEU A 183 -1.56 16.00 6.88
C LEU A 183 -2.33 17.32 6.85
N VAL A 184 -3.54 17.36 7.38
CA VAL A 184 -4.35 18.57 7.46
C VAL A 184 -4.19 19.31 8.79
N GLY A 185 -3.30 18.83 9.67
CA GLY A 185 -3.03 19.47 10.96
C GLY A 185 -4.17 19.33 11.96
N ALA A 186 -5.01 18.29 11.83
CA ALA A 186 -6.04 18.01 12.82
C ALA A 186 -5.40 17.69 14.18
N PRO A 187 -6.03 18.08 15.30
CA PRO A 187 -5.56 17.70 16.64
C PRO A 187 -5.58 16.17 16.79
N ASP A 188 -4.70 15.66 17.64
CA ASP A 188 -4.73 14.24 18.01
C ASP A 188 -6.07 13.93 18.71
N PRO A 189 -6.65 12.75 18.44
CA PRO A 189 -7.92 12.34 19.06
C PRO A 189 -7.79 12.10 20.55
#